data_c45b55b66fb5cfa85b87c9c994da5ea4
#
_entry.id   c45b55b66fb5cfa85b87c9c994da5ea4
#
_cell.length_a   1.000
_cell.length_b   1.000
_cell.length_c   1.000
_cell.angle_alpha   90.00
_cell.angle_beta   90.00
_cell.angle_gamma   90.00
#
_symmetry.space_group_name_H-M   'P 1'
#
loop_
_entity.id
_entity.type
_entity.pdbx_description
1 polymer ?
#
loop_
_entity_poly.entity_id
_entity_poly.type
_entity_poly.pdbx_seq_one_letter_code
_entity_poly.pdbx_strand_id
1 'polypeptide(L)'
;MTRNYQSTLSTRKRKKIDATPFDGIKTPPRQNIFLLPLMWLICFFKTRKYRLKISKEGMKGIKPPFLMLGSHHSFMDFYVTPLALFPHRANYISELEGFECFGEWIYRQAGCLGTRKFISDFALVRNIQKVISRGDIMVIYPEARYSNVGTNSSLTLSIAKLAKLLNVPVVTLVMNGNHIQSPIWNLTPRKEARLSARLKCVLLPQQMKQMSAVQILGVLQKELTYDDYAYQRERKIAIKYKKRAEGLHMPLYQCRECGKEFCMDSKEEKLFCKNCGAVFSMDEYGMLSSSKKDGEPCQNAPKTLTIPEYYEWERECVKAQIQEGRYSFAQKVRVEALPNSKNFIALGKGFLVHKEEGFYLTFTGYMQENPKTLFFASRATPSVHTEYDYRGQGQCVTLSTLTCTYFLFPLEEEFNATKIQFAAEYFFERNCILG
;
A
#
# COMPACT_ATOMS: atom_id res chain seq x y z
N MET A 1 10.03 6.53 18.29
CA MET A 1 10.62 7.87 18.36
C MET A 1 9.71 8.79 17.58
N THR A 2 8.75 9.38 18.28
CA THR A 2 7.86 10.42 17.78
C THR A 2 8.67 11.73 17.81
N ARG A 3 9.15 12.18 16.67
CA ARG A 3 9.69 13.54 16.55
C ARG A 3 8.52 14.51 16.42
N ASN A 4 8.33 15.33 17.44
CA ASN A 4 7.51 16.53 17.39
C ASN A 4 7.99 17.43 16.23
N TYR A 5 7.18 17.52 15.17
CA TYR A 5 7.29 18.55 14.14
C TYR A 5 6.40 19.73 14.52
N GLN A 6 6.73 20.41 15.63
CA GLN A 6 6.20 21.75 15.88
C GLN A 6 7.26 22.79 15.52
N SER A 7 6.86 23.65 14.57
CA SER A 7 7.29 25.01 14.33
C SER A 7 8.78 25.34 14.53
N THR A 8 9.54 25.32 13.46
CA THR A 8 10.62 26.27 13.24
C THR A 8 10.48 26.88 11.84
N LEU A 9 9.53 27.76 11.69
CA LEU A 9 9.58 28.85 10.69
C LEU A 9 10.61 29.87 11.17
N SER A 10 11.88 29.46 11.21
CA SER A 10 13.03 30.33 11.39
C SER A 10 13.65 30.53 10.00
N THR A 11 13.77 31.76 9.60
CA THR A 11 14.55 32.40 8.53
C THR A 11 15.70 31.56 7.93
N ARG A 12 15.42 30.36 7.40
CA ARG A 12 16.34 29.63 6.53
C ARG A 12 16.28 30.29 5.15
N LYS A 13 17.41 30.75 4.64
CA LYS A 13 17.62 31.18 3.25
C LYS A 13 16.77 30.27 2.34
N ARG A 14 15.83 30.88 1.57
CA ARG A 14 14.97 30.17 0.60
C ARG A 14 15.87 29.31 -0.30
N LYS A 15 16.03 28.04 0.01
CA LYS A 15 16.69 27.09 -0.91
C LYS A 15 15.87 27.12 -2.22
N LYS A 16 16.57 27.32 -3.33
CA LYS A 16 15.95 27.24 -4.67
C LYS A 16 15.19 25.92 -4.77
N ILE A 17 13.89 26.00 -5.04
CA ILE A 17 13.03 24.80 -5.17
C ILE A 17 13.52 24.01 -6.40
N ASP A 18 13.96 22.79 -6.19
CA ASP A 18 14.35 21.89 -7.27
C ASP A 18 13.11 21.08 -7.71
N ALA A 19 12.49 21.54 -8.79
CA ALA A 19 11.33 20.89 -9.40
C ALA A 19 11.73 19.94 -10.56
N THR A 20 13.02 19.67 -10.75
CA THR A 20 13.50 18.75 -11.80
C THR A 20 12.91 17.36 -11.55
N PRO A 21 12.26 16.72 -12.54
CA PRO A 21 11.72 15.39 -12.38
C PRO A 21 12.80 14.35 -12.03
N PHE A 22 12.42 13.33 -11.29
CA PHE A 22 13.30 12.20 -10.98
C PHE A 22 13.75 11.50 -12.26
N ASP A 23 15.05 11.25 -12.37
CA ASP A 23 15.63 10.54 -13.50
C ASP A 23 15.42 9.02 -13.36
N GLY A 24 14.31 8.53 -13.90
CA GLY A 24 13.97 7.10 -13.98
C GLY A 24 14.77 6.32 -15.02
N ILE A 25 15.53 6.98 -15.90
CA ILE A 25 16.33 6.35 -16.96
C ILE A 25 17.71 5.92 -16.43
N LYS A 26 18.14 6.51 -15.32
CA LYS A 26 19.41 6.22 -14.66
C LYS A 26 19.63 4.71 -14.49
N THR A 27 20.84 4.26 -14.78
CA THR A 27 21.23 2.85 -14.66
C THR A 27 20.83 2.29 -13.28
N PRO A 28 20.13 1.14 -13.24
CA PRO A 28 19.69 0.54 -11.99
C PRO A 28 20.89 0.22 -11.10
N PRO A 29 20.85 0.60 -9.81
CA PRO A 29 21.93 0.33 -8.89
C PRO A 29 22.10 -1.19 -8.71
N ARG A 30 23.26 -1.62 -8.28
CA ARG A 30 23.48 -2.96 -7.79
C ARG A 30 23.58 -2.90 -6.26
N GLN A 31 22.90 -3.79 -5.56
CA GLN A 31 22.99 -3.84 -4.10
C GLN A 31 24.44 -4.03 -3.67
N ASN A 32 24.91 -3.18 -2.75
CA ASN A 32 26.29 -3.17 -2.32
C ASN A 32 26.59 -4.42 -1.48
N ILE A 33 27.49 -5.28 -1.99
CA ILE A 33 27.85 -6.56 -1.35
C ILE A 33 28.49 -6.38 0.02
N PHE A 34 29.23 -5.32 0.24
CA PHE A 34 29.90 -5.06 1.52
C PHE A 34 28.92 -4.61 2.62
N LEU A 35 27.75 -4.07 2.24
CA LEU A 35 26.69 -3.67 3.16
C LEU A 35 25.67 -4.80 3.45
N LEU A 36 25.68 -5.87 2.66
CA LEU A 36 24.74 -7.00 2.83
C LEU A 36 24.80 -7.65 4.21
N PRO A 37 25.99 -8.00 4.79
CA PRO A 37 26.05 -8.61 6.11
C PRO A 37 25.42 -7.72 7.19
N LEU A 38 25.70 -6.40 7.13
CA LEU A 38 25.12 -5.43 8.05
C LEU A 38 23.59 -5.36 7.89
N MET A 39 23.09 -5.34 6.66
CA MET A 39 21.68 -5.34 6.38
C MET A 39 20.99 -6.60 6.95
N TRP A 40 21.53 -7.79 6.71
CA TRP A 40 21.00 -9.02 7.28
C TRP A 40 21.01 -9.04 8.80
N LEU A 41 22.07 -8.52 9.41
CA LEU A 41 22.15 -8.39 10.87
C LEU A 41 21.06 -7.47 11.42
N ILE A 42 20.85 -6.30 10.80
CA ILE A 42 19.76 -5.38 11.17
C ILE A 42 18.41 -6.08 11.01
N CYS A 43 18.16 -6.73 9.88
CA CYS A 43 16.92 -7.46 9.61
C CYS A 43 16.68 -8.55 10.64
N PHE A 44 17.70 -9.32 10.99
CA PHE A 44 17.63 -10.36 12.02
C PHE A 44 17.22 -9.78 13.38
N PHE A 45 17.87 -8.73 13.85
CA PHE A 45 17.53 -8.14 15.15
C PHE A 45 16.14 -7.48 15.15
N LYS A 46 15.70 -6.88 14.04
CA LYS A 46 14.35 -6.30 13.90
C LYS A 46 13.24 -7.34 13.92
N THR A 47 13.50 -8.54 13.37
CA THR A 47 12.49 -9.62 13.26
C THR A 47 12.55 -10.66 14.38
N ARG A 48 13.71 -10.82 15.04
CA ARG A 48 13.95 -11.85 16.07
C ARG A 48 12.89 -11.87 17.17
N LYS A 49 12.50 -10.70 17.67
CA LYS A 49 11.50 -10.59 18.76
C LYS A 49 10.11 -11.11 18.36
N TYR A 50 9.83 -11.16 17.06
CA TYR A 50 8.57 -11.67 16.50
C TYR A 50 8.66 -13.15 16.09
N ARG A 51 9.77 -13.82 16.39
CA ARG A 51 10.01 -15.26 16.12
C ARG A 51 9.75 -15.62 14.66
N LEU A 52 10.29 -14.82 13.73
CA LEU A 52 10.16 -15.05 12.29
C LEU A 52 10.52 -16.49 11.92
N LYS A 53 9.62 -17.15 11.18
CA LYS A 53 9.85 -18.48 10.56
C LYS A 53 9.79 -18.33 9.06
N ILE A 54 10.82 -18.82 8.36
CA ILE A 54 10.89 -18.80 6.89
C ILE A 54 10.87 -20.24 6.39
N SER A 55 9.92 -20.55 5.49
CA SER A 55 9.88 -21.80 4.74
C SER A 55 10.24 -21.55 3.28
N LYS A 56 10.86 -22.54 2.63
CA LYS A 56 11.25 -22.49 1.21
C LYS A 56 10.66 -23.70 0.49
N GLU A 57 9.78 -23.47 -0.49
CA GLU A 57 9.07 -24.50 -1.22
C GLU A 57 9.43 -24.44 -2.72
N GLY A 58 9.76 -25.58 -3.33
CA GLY A 58 10.13 -25.63 -4.74
C GLY A 58 11.38 -24.83 -5.12
N MET A 59 12.18 -24.41 -4.13
CA MET A 59 13.37 -23.57 -4.35
C MET A 59 14.65 -24.39 -4.65
N LYS A 60 14.58 -25.73 -4.55
CA LYS A 60 15.73 -26.59 -4.87
C LYS A 60 16.12 -26.43 -6.35
N GLY A 61 17.37 -26.02 -6.59
CA GLY A 61 17.89 -25.80 -7.95
C GLY A 61 17.54 -24.41 -8.55
N ILE A 62 16.69 -23.62 -7.91
CA ILE A 62 16.38 -22.26 -8.37
C ILE A 62 17.52 -21.32 -7.94
N LYS A 63 18.20 -20.77 -8.93
CA LYS A 63 19.29 -19.78 -8.76
C LYS A 63 18.92 -18.46 -9.43
N PRO A 64 19.49 -17.33 -9.00
CA PRO A 64 19.35 -16.07 -9.74
C PRO A 64 19.80 -16.21 -11.20
N PRO A 65 19.19 -15.47 -12.17
CA PRO A 65 18.17 -14.47 -11.92
C PRO A 65 16.76 -15.07 -11.76
N PHE A 66 15.92 -14.44 -10.94
CA PHE A 66 14.48 -14.70 -10.89
C PHE A 66 13.69 -13.46 -10.48
N LEU A 67 12.42 -13.44 -10.85
CA LEU A 67 11.47 -12.43 -10.40
C LEU A 67 10.84 -12.88 -9.08
N MET A 68 11.01 -12.12 -8.00
CA MET A 68 10.31 -12.36 -6.74
C MET A 68 9.15 -11.38 -6.58
N LEU A 69 7.94 -11.91 -6.33
CA LEU A 69 6.73 -11.16 -6.04
C LEU A 69 6.37 -11.36 -4.58
N GLY A 70 6.35 -10.26 -3.80
CA GLY A 70 6.04 -10.27 -2.37
C GLY A 70 4.63 -9.78 -2.06
N SER A 71 3.95 -10.38 -1.08
CA SER A 71 2.80 -9.76 -0.43
C SER A 71 3.24 -8.50 0.34
N HIS A 72 2.36 -7.50 0.45
CA HIS A 72 2.76 -6.18 0.96
C HIS A 72 1.89 -5.72 2.12
N HIS A 73 2.37 -5.93 3.35
CA HIS A 73 1.57 -5.76 4.56
C HIS A 73 1.92 -4.48 5.34
N SER A 74 3.22 -4.24 5.54
CA SER A 74 3.72 -3.14 6.36
C SER A 74 5.21 -2.91 6.12
N PHE A 75 5.78 -1.93 6.77
CA PHE A 75 7.23 -1.68 6.71
C PHE A 75 8.08 -2.88 7.17
N MET A 76 7.50 -3.82 7.93
CA MET A 76 8.17 -5.05 8.37
C MET A 76 8.61 -5.94 7.21
N ASP A 77 7.93 -5.85 6.05
CA ASP A 77 8.24 -6.64 4.85
C ASP A 77 9.68 -6.41 4.38
N PHE A 78 10.20 -5.18 4.52
CA PHE A 78 11.58 -4.83 4.16
C PHE A 78 12.63 -5.45 5.06
N TYR A 79 12.25 -5.91 6.27
CA TYR A 79 13.15 -6.67 7.13
C TYR A 79 13.05 -8.18 6.91
N VAL A 80 11.89 -8.68 6.51
CA VAL A 80 11.65 -10.12 6.25
C VAL A 80 12.26 -10.54 4.91
N THR A 81 12.08 -9.76 3.87
CA THR A 81 12.47 -10.11 2.49
C THR A 81 13.97 -10.40 2.32
N PRO A 82 14.91 -9.57 2.84
CA PRO A 82 16.34 -9.89 2.73
C PRO A 82 16.74 -11.19 3.43
N LEU A 83 16.06 -11.54 4.55
CA LEU A 83 16.30 -12.79 5.26
C LEU A 83 15.78 -14.01 4.49
N ALA A 84 14.63 -13.87 3.83
CA ALA A 84 14.07 -14.94 2.97
C ALA A 84 14.96 -15.22 1.77
N LEU A 85 15.61 -14.19 1.20
CA LEU A 85 16.51 -14.28 0.05
C LEU A 85 17.96 -14.64 0.41
N PHE A 86 18.31 -14.69 1.73
CA PHE A 86 19.66 -15.02 2.16
C PHE A 86 20.16 -16.31 1.48
N PRO A 87 21.41 -16.36 0.96
CA PRO A 87 22.49 -15.36 1.03
C PRO A 87 22.57 -14.45 -0.23
N HIS A 88 21.53 -14.37 -1.04
CA HIS A 88 21.55 -13.65 -2.29
C HIS A 88 21.27 -12.15 -2.09
N ARG A 89 21.93 -11.32 -2.91
CA ARG A 89 21.56 -9.92 -3.09
C ARG A 89 20.35 -9.80 -4.02
N ALA A 90 19.62 -8.68 -3.91
CA ALA A 90 18.46 -8.41 -4.76
C ALA A 90 18.34 -6.92 -5.07
N ASN A 91 17.56 -6.61 -6.08
CA ASN A 91 17.09 -5.26 -6.36
C ASN A 91 15.62 -5.13 -5.99
N TYR A 92 15.22 -3.96 -5.54
CA TYR A 92 13.87 -3.68 -5.04
C TYR A 92 13.27 -2.51 -5.79
N ILE A 93 11.97 -2.54 -6.05
CA ILE A 93 11.23 -1.34 -6.43
C ILE A 93 10.84 -0.62 -5.15
N SER A 94 11.07 0.70 -5.11
CA SER A 94 10.69 1.55 -3.98
C SER A 94 10.14 2.88 -4.49
N GLU A 95 9.20 3.43 -3.75
CA GLU A 95 8.63 4.74 -4.03
C GLU A 95 9.59 5.88 -3.69
N LEU A 96 9.40 7.03 -4.35
CA LEU A 96 10.29 8.19 -4.19
C LEU A 96 10.21 8.85 -2.83
N GLU A 97 9.10 8.66 -2.10
CA GLU A 97 8.93 9.12 -0.71
C GLU A 97 9.98 8.49 0.22
N GLY A 98 10.28 7.21 0.02
CA GLY A 98 11.35 6.55 0.77
C GLY A 98 12.72 7.14 0.46
N PHE A 99 12.98 7.48 -0.80
CA PHE A 99 14.22 8.14 -1.22
C PHE A 99 14.36 9.54 -0.59
N GLU A 100 13.27 10.30 -0.50
CA GLU A 100 13.25 11.61 0.16
C GLU A 100 13.55 11.49 1.66
N CYS A 101 12.90 10.52 2.33
CA CYS A 101 12.99 10.33 3.77
C CYS A 101 14.38 9.90 4.26
N PHE A 102 15.03 8.95 3.57
CA PHE A 102 16.30 8.33 3.99
C PHE A 102 17.49 8.71 3.11
N GLY A 103 17.26 9.40 2.00
CA GLY A 103 18.27 9.81 1.02
C GLY A 103 18.47 8.80 -0.11
N GLU A 104 18.56 9.33 -1.34
CA GLU A 104 18.71 8.53 -2.56
C GLU A 104 19.95 7.62 -2.52
N TRP A 105 21.06 8.09 -1.93
CA TRP A 105 22.29 7.33 -1.84
C TRP A 105 22.08 6.00 -1.08
N ILE A 106 21.42 6.04 0.10
CA ILE A 106 21.15 4.84 0.92
C ILE A 106 20.30 3.84 0.15
N TYR A 107 19.21 4.30 -0.47
CA TYR A 107 18.33 3.44 -1.25
C TYR A 107 19.06 2.81 -2.45
N ARG A 108 19.93 3.55 -3.11
CA ARG A 108 20.76 3.02 -4.20
C ARG A 108 21.77 1.97 -3.72
N GLN A 109 22.39 2.16 -2.54
CA GLN A 109 23.27 1.13 -1.94
C GLN A 109 22.47 -0.12 -1.56
N ALA A 110 21.20 0.02 -1.16
CA ALA A 110 20.30 -1.10 -0.92
C ALA A 110 19.77 -1.78 -2.21
N GLY A 111 20.12 -1.26 -3.39
CA GLY A 111 19.69 -1.82 -4.66
C GLY A 111 18.30 -1.38 -5.11
N CYS A 112 17.74 -0.30 -4.56
CA CYS A 112 16.40 0.17 -4.87
C CYS A 112 16.33 0.95 -6.18
N LEU A 113 15.33 0.66 -7.00
CA LEU A 113 14.90 1.41 -8.17
C LEU A 113 13.73 2.31 -7.76
N GLY A 114 13.86 3.62 -7.99
CA GLY A 114 12.79 4.57 -7.67
C GLY A 114 11.66 4.51 -8.68
N THR A 115 10.42 4.57 -8.21
CA THR A 115 9.21 4.62 -9.03
C THR A 115 8.12 5.48 -8.41
N ARG A 116 7.06 5.73 -9.17
CA ARG A 116 5.79 6.28 -8.70
C ARG A 116 4.71 5.22 -8.78
N LYS A 117 3.77 5.28 -7.86
CA LYS A 117 2.70 4.29 -7.76
C LYS A 117 1.65 4.47 -8.86
N PHE A 118 1.07 3.37 -9.30
CA PHE A 118 -0.10 3.28 -10.18
C PHE A 118 0.05 4.02 -11.52
N ILE A 119 1.27 4.04 -12.07
CA ILE A 119 1.54 4.56 -13.42
C ILE A 119 2.20 3.51 -14.31
N SER A 120 2.03 3.63 -15.62
CA SER A 120 2.77 2.83 -16.60
C SER A 120 4.11 3.49 -16.89
N ASP A 121 5.20 2.87 -16.43
CA ASP A 121 6.58 3.38 -16.58
C ASP A 121 7.44 2.42 -17.40
N PHE A 122 7.64 2.73 -18.67
CA PHE A 122 8.48 1.95 -19.56
C PHE A 122 9.98 2.01 -19.20
N ALA A 123 10.45 3.11 -18.59
CA ALA A 123 11.84 3.22 -18.16
C ALA A 123 12.10 2.24 -17.00
N LEU A 124 11.15 2.11 -16.07
CA LEU A 124 11.20 1.11 -15.01
C LEU A 124 11.26 -0.31 -15.57
N VAL A 125 10.42 -0.66 -16.57
CA VAL A 125 10.43 -1.99 -17.19
C VAL A 125 11.81 -2.29 -17.81
N ARG A 126 12.41 -1.34 -18.55
CA ARG A 126 13.77 -1.48 -19.10
C ARG A 126 14.82 -1.68 -18.01
N ASN A 127 14.72 -0.96 -16.91
CA ASN A 127 15.63 -1.11 -15.78
C ASN A 127 15.47 -2.46 -15.07
N ILE A 128 14.25 -2.98 -14.93
CA ILE A 128 13.99 -4.34 -14.45
C ILE A 128 14.65 -5.38 -15.37
N GLN A 129 14.51 -5.23 -16.69
CA GLN A 129 15.18 -6.11 -17.66
C GLN A 129 16.71 -6.07 -17.51
N LYS A 130 17.32 -4.89 -17.31
CA LYS A 130 18.76 -4.77 -17.04
C LYS A 130 19.18 -5.48 -15.74
N VAL A 131 18.37 -5.44 -14.68
CA VAL A 131 18.62 -6.17 -13.43
C VAL A 131 18.63 -7.67 -13.68
N ILE A 132 17.63 -8.18 -14.37
CA ILE A 132 17.51 -9.61 -14.71
C ILE A 132 18.65 -10.06 -15.63
N SER A 133 18.96 -9.29 -16.70
CA SER A 133 20.00 -9.65 -17.67
C SER A 133 21.39 -9.74 -17.05
N ARG A 134 21.67 -8.98 -16.00
CA ARG A 134 22.97 -9.07 -15.28
C ARG A 134 23.03 -10.17 -14.21
N GLY A 135 21.98 -11.02 -14.11
CA GLY A 135 21.92 -12.17 -13.21
C GLY A 135 21.47 -11.87 -11.79
N ASP A 136 20.84 -10.73 -11.53
CA ASP A 136 20.37 -10.36 -10.19
C ASP A 136 18.88 -10.70 -10.00
N ILE A 137 18.45 -10.79 -8.74
CA ILE A 137 17.03 -10.97 -8.35
C ILE A 137 16.32 -9.62 -8.44
N MET A 138 15.12 -9.62 -9.02
CA MET A 138 14.24 -8.46 -8.98
C MET A 138 13.08 -8.73 -8.04
N VAL A 139 12.91 -7.89 -7.02
CA VAL A 139 11.84 -7.94 -6.02
C VAL A 139 10.80 -6.87 -6.33
N ILE A 140 9.56 -7.28 -6.44
CA ILE A 140 8.41 -6.40 -6.67
C ILE A 140 7.31 -6.75 -5.67
N TYR A 141 6.71 -5.74 -5.07
CA TYR A 141 5.47 -5.85 -4.33
C TYR A 141 4.32 -5.41 -5.24
N PRO A 142 3.63 -6.37 -5.91
CA PRO A 142 2.74 -6.03 -7.03
C PRO A 142 1.47 -5.29 -6.61
N GLU A 143 1.11 -5.31 -5.32
CA GLU A 143 0.01 -4.54 -4.75
C GLU A 143 0.30 -3.03 -4.73
N ALA A 144 1.57 -2.62 -4.82
CA ALA A 144 2.07 -1.24 -4.84
C ALA A 144 1.65 -0.37 -3.63
N ARG A 145 1.06 -0.97 -2.60
CA ARG A 145 0.71 -0.33 -1.32
C ARG A 145 0.68 -1.35 -0.20
N TYR A 146 0.73 -0.89 1.05
CA TYR A 146 0.48 -1.73 2.21
C TYR A 146 -0.99 -2.15 2.27
N SER A 147 -1.23 -3.33 2.86
CA SER A 147 -2.58 -3.79 3.11
C SER A 147 -3.32 -2.89 4.10
N ASN A 148 -4.53 -2.45 3.73
CA ASN A 148 -5.36 -1.64 4.62
C ASN A 148 -5.92 -2.44 5.79
N VAL A 149 -6.26 -3.71 5.57
CA VAL A 149 -7.00 -4.55 6.53
C VAL A 149 -6.46 -5.97 6.68
N GLY A 150 -5.19 -6.21 6.33
CA GLY A 150 -4.53 -7.49 6.53
C GLY A 150 -4.85 -8.55 5.46
N THR A 151 -5.46 -8.17 4.35
CA THR A 151 -5.71 -9.01 3.17
C THR A 151 -5.07 -8.41 1.93
N ASN A 152 -4.87 -9.23 0.89
CA ASN A 152 -4.27 -8.79 -0.37
C ASN A 152 -5.20 -7.86 -1.17
N SER A 153 -4.59 -7.00 -1.96
CA SER A 153 -5.27 -6.20 -2.99
C SER A 153 -5.31 -6.95 -4.32
N SER A 154 -6.18 -6.51 -5.23
CA SER A 154 -6.23 -7.05 -6.60
C SER A 154 -4.93 -6.78 -7.35
N LEU A 155 -4.51 -7.73 -8.18
CA LEU A 155 -3.35 -7.61 -9.05
C LEU A 155 -3.78 -7.22 -10.46
N THR A 156 -3.01 -6.37 -11.10
CA THR A 156 -3.24 -5.98 -12.50
C THR A 156 -2.60 -6.96 -13.48
N LEU A 157 -3.15 -7.05 -14.69
CA LEU A 157 -2.62 -7.90 -15.76
C LEU A 157 -1.17 -7.54 -16.14
N SER A 158 -0.72 -6.33 -15.83
CA SER A 158 0.64 -5.85 -16.15
C SER A 158 1.73 -6.69 -15.46
N ILE A 159 1.49 -7.19 -14.22
CA ILE A 159 2.50 -8.02 -13.55
C ILE A 159 2.67 -9.38 -14.21
N ALA A 160 1.60 -9.98 -14.72
CA ALA A 160 1.67 -11.23 -15.48
C ALA A 160 2.36 -11.03 -16.84
N LYS A 161 2.07 -9.92 -17.53
CA LYS A 161 2.77 -9.54 -18.78
C LYS A 161 4.25 -9.32 -18.52
N LEU A 162 4.62 -8.65 -17.42
CA LEU A 162 6.01 -8.45 -17.02
C LEU A 162 6.71 -9.80 -16.73
N ALA A 163 6.09 -10.69 -15.96
CA ALA A 163 6.65 -12.03 -15.69
C ALA A 163 6.94 -12.80 -16.99
N LYS A 164 6.00 -12.78 -17.93
CA LYS A 164 6.16 -13.41 -19.25
C LYS A 164 7.27 -12.76 -20.07
N LEU A 165 7.38 -11.42 -20.05
CA LEU A 165 8.43 -10.66 -20.75
C LEU A 165 9.83 -10.99 -20.22
N LEU A 166 10.00 -11.11 -18.91
CA LEU A 166 11.28 -11.39 -18.28
C LEU A 166 11.75 -12.82 -18.50
N ASN A 167 10.83 -13.76 -18.68
CA ASN A 167 11.11 -15.17 -19.01
C ASN A 167 12.14 -15.83 -18.06
N VAL A 168 12.04 -15.56 -16.75
CA VAL A 168 12.84 -16.15 -15.68
C VAL A 168 11.92 -16.83 -14.66
N PRO A 169 12.42 -17.71 -13.77
CA PRO A 169 11.58 -18.28 -12.70
C PRO A 169 10.85 -17.18 -11.93
N VAL A 170 9.56 -17.41 -11.61
CA VAL A 170 8.77 -16.54 -10.77
C VAL A 170 8.63 -17.19 -9.38
N VAL A 171 9.05 -16.43 -8.39
CA VAL A 171 9.05 -16.84 -6.98
C VAL A 171 8.10 -15.92 -6.22
N THR A 172 7.24 -16.48 -5.37
CA THR A 172 6.39 -15.68 -4.47
C THR A 172 6.96 -15.69 -3.06
N LEU A 173 6.83 -14.57 -2.34
CA LEU A 173 7.08 -14.47 -0.92
C LEU A 173 5.78 -14.02 -0.24
N VAL A 174 5.07 -14.96 0.38
CA VAL A 174 3.87 -14.66 1.17
C VAL A 174 4.29 -14.54 2.63
N MET A 175 4.01 -13.38 3.21
CA MET A 175 4.29 -13.08 4.60
C MET A 175 2.98 -13.11 5.40
N ASN A 176 3.04 -13.41 6.69
CA ASN A 176 1.91 -13.33 7.60
C ASN A 176 2.34 -12.75 8.94
N GLY A 177 1.43 -12.04 9.57
CA GLY A 177 1.63 -11.36 10.85
C GLY A 177 2.27 -9.99 10.73
N ASN A 178 2.71 -9.58 9.55
CA ASN A 178 3.36 -8.29 9.33
C ASN A 178 2.37 -7.13 9.46
N HIS A 179 1.12 -7.29 8.95
CA HIS A 179 0.06 -6.32 9.18
C HIS A 179 -0.33 -6.27 10.66
N ILE A 180 -0.54 -7.42 11.30
CA ILE A 180 -0.86 -7.51 12.75
C ILE A 180 0.21 -6.83 13.60
N GLN A 181 1.48 -6.94 13.20
CA GLN A 181 2.60 -6.32 13.91
C GLN A 181 2.50 -4.80 13.92
N SER A 182 2.06 -4.18 12.82
CA SER A 182 1.98 -2.72 12.67
C SER A 182 1.05 -2.36 11.51
N PRO A 183 -0.30 -2.38 11.71
CA PRO A 183 -1.25 -1.97 10.68
C PRO A 183 -1.01 -0.52 10.25
N ILE A 184 -1.25 -0.20 8.98
CA ILE A 184 -1.03 1.14 8.41
C ILE A 184 -1.86 2.23 9.11
N TRP A 185 -3.01 1.87 9.67
CA TRP A 185 -3.88 2.77 10.42
C TRP A 185 -3.51 2.91 11.91
N ASN A 186 -2.53 2.11 12.40
CA ASN A 186 -1.98 2.21 13.75
C ASN A 186 -0.56 1.64 13.81
N LEU A 187 0.43 2.47 13.57
CA LEU A 187 1.83 2.07 13.41
C LEU A 187 2.54 1.66 14.72
N THR A 188 1.83 1.63 15.86
CA THR A 188 2.41 1.16 17.13
C THR A 188 2.73 -0.34 17.04
N PRO A 189 3.98 -0.77 17.25
CA PRO A 189 4.35 -2.18 17.11
C PRO A 189 3.73 -3.08 18.18
N ARG A 190 3.04 -4.16 17.77
CA ARG A 190 2.48 -5.20 18.65
C ARG A 190 3.56 -6.24 18.94
N LYS A 191 3.96 -6.36 20.20
CA LYS A 191 5.05 -7.24 20.64
C LYS A 191 4.68 -8.72 20.54
N GLU A 192 3.41 -9.02 20.66
CA GLU A 192 2.84 -10.38 20.62
C GLU A 192 2.81 -10.97 19.21
N ALA A 193 2.87 -10.14 18.17
CA ALA A 193 2.84 -10.60 16.78
C ALA A 193 3.89 -11.69 16.52
N ARG A 194 3.55 -12.62 15.65
CA ARG A 194 4.44 -13.72 15.19
C ARG A 194 4.49 -13.67 13.67
N LEU A 195 5.71 -13.68 13.15
CA LEU A 195 5.93 -13.55 11.72
C LEU A 195 6.21 -14.89 11.08
N SER A 196 5.65 -15.11 9.90
CA SER A 196 6.07 -16.20 9.02
C SER A 196 6.20 -15.71 7.59
N ALA A 197 7.05 -16.38 6.83
CA ALA A 197 7.27 -16.07 5.41
C ALA A 197 7.44 -17.39 4.65
N ARG A 198 6.72 -17.53 3.53
CA ARG A 198 6.80 -18.68 2.62
C ARG A 198 7.35 -18.23 1.28
N LEU A 199 8.58 -18.62 0.98
CA LEU A 199 9.23 -18.39 -0.31
C LEU A 199 8.98 -19.61 -1.20
N LYS A 200 8.32 -19.43 -2.34
CA LYS A 200 7.91 -20.53 -3.23
C LYS A 200 8.18 -20.22 -4.69
N CYS A 201 8.84 -21.14 -5.41
CA CYS A 201 8.90 -21.06 -6.87
C CYS A 201 7.56 -21.54 -7.46
N VAL A 202 6.85 -20.63 -8.14
CA VAL A 202 5.47 -20.89 -8.61
C VAL A 202 5.36 -21.10 -10.11
N LEU A 203 6.26 -20.52 -10.89
CA LEU A 203 6.26 -20.64 -12.35
C LEU A 203 7.70 -20.71 -12.88
N LEU A 204 7.92 -21.63 -13.81
CA LEU A 204 9.15 -21.74 -14.56
C LEU A 204 8.97 -21.13 -15.98
N PRO A 205 10.03 -20.69 -16.63
CA PRO A 205 9.96 -20.12 -18.00
C PRO A 205 9.24 -21.02 -19.00
N GLN A 206 9.47 -22.33 -18.95
CA GLN A 206 8.86 -23.32 -19.84
C GLN A 206 7.34 -23.37 -19.67
N GLN A 207 6.84 -23.28 -18.44
CA GLN A 207 5.40 -23.25 -18.15
C GLN A 207 4.76 -21.94 -18.67
N MET A 208 5.40 -20.79 -18.42
CA MET A 208 4.89 -19.48 -18.84
C MET A 208 4.81 -19.31 -20.35
N LYS A 209 5.66 -19.99 -21.13
CA LYS A 209 5.59 -19.99 -22.59
C LYS A 209 4.25 -20.52 -23.10
N GLN A 210 3.68 -21.50 -22.42
CA GLN A 210 2.42 -22.17 -22.80
C GLN A 210 1.17 -21.50 -22.20
N MET A 211 1.35 -20.52 -21.31
CA MET A 211 0.27 -19.85 -20.61
C MET A 211 -0.03 -18.46 -21.20
N SER A 212 -1.30 -18.08 -21.23
CA SER A 212 -1.73 -16.71 -21.45
C SER A 212 -1.38 -15.83 -20.23
N ALA A 213 -1.32 -14.51 -20.43
CA ALA A 213 -1.11 -13.58 -19.31
C ALA A 213 -2.23 -13.68 -18.25
N VAL A 214 -3.47 -13.98 -18.66
CA VAL A 214 -4.61 -14.16 -17.75
C VAL A 214 -4.42 -15.42 -16.89
N GLN A 215 -3.96 -16.53 -17.48
CA GLN A 215 -3.67 -17.74 -16.71
C GLN A 215 -2.52 -17.54 -15.71
N ILE A 216 -1.46 -16.82 -16.12
CA ILE A 216 -0.35 -16.45 -15.21
C ILE A 216 -0.89 -15.59 -14.08
N LEU A 217 -1.72 -14.57 -14.38
CA LEU A 217 -2.33 -13.72 -13.35
C LEU A 217 -3.13 -14.54 -12.34
N GLY A 218 -3.96 -15.51 -12.80
CA GLY A 218 -4.74 -16.38 -11.92
C GLY A 218 -3.86 -17.20 -10.96
N VAL A 219 -2.71 -17.71 -11.44
CA VAL A 219 -1.73 -18.40 -10.59
C VAL A 219 -1.16 -17.43 -9.55
N LEU A 220 -0.74 -16.23 -9.96
CA LEU A 220 -0.14 -15.25 -9.06
C LEU A 220 -1.14 -14.76 -7.99
N GLN A 221 -2.39 -14.51 -8.37
CA GLN A 221 -3.45 -14.12 -7.42
C GLN A 221 -3.65 -15.19 -6.35
N LYS A 222 -3.77 -16.47 -6.76
CA LYS A 222 -3.92 -17.60 -5.84
C LYS A 222 -2.72 -17.74 -4.91
N GLU A 223 -1.50 -17.65 -5.42
CA GLU A 223 -0.27 -17.89 -4.65
C GLU A 223 0.09 -16.73 -3.72
N LEU A 224 -0.37 -15.51 -4.01
CA LEU A 224 -0.14 -14.31 -3.19
C LEU A 224 -1.31 -13.99 -2.24
N THR A 225 -2.34 -14.85 -2.18
CA THR A 225 -3.46 -14.68 -1.26
C THR A 225 -3.00 -14.86 0.19
N TYR A 226 -3.40 -13.94 1.06
CA TYR A 226 -3.19 -13.99 2.50
C TYR A 226 -4.33 -13.34 3.27
N ASP A 227 -4.48 -13.72 4.54
CA ASP A 227 -5.34 -13.06 5.54
C ASP A 227 -4.61 -13.11 6.89
N ASP A 228 -4.10 -11.97 7.33
CA ASP A 228 -3.32 -11.86 8.57
C ASP A 228 -4.19 -12.08 9.82
N TYR A 229 -5.49 -11.74 9.76
CA TYR A 229 -6.41 -12.01 10.87
C TYR A 229 -6.80 -13.48 10.95
N ALA A 230 -7.01 -14.17 9.82
CA ALA A 230 -7.16 -15.63 9.81
C ALA A 230 -5.92 -16.32 10.37
N TYR A 231 -4.72 -15.93 9.90
CA TYR A 231 -3.45 -16.41 10.43
C TYR A 231 -3.33 -16.19 11.94
N GLN A 232 -3.71 -15.02 12.44
CA GLN A 232 -3.70 -14.68 13.87
C GLN A 232 -4.58 -15.64 14.68
N ARG A 233 -5.82 -15.88 14.22
CA ARG A 233 -6.79 -16.75 14.88
C ARG A 233 -6.32 -18.22 14.86
N GLU A 234 -5.90 -18.74 13.72
CA GLU A 234 -5.40 -20.11 13.56
C GLU A 234 -4.19 -20.40 14.47
N ARG A 235 -3.30 -19.42 14.60
CA ARG A 235 -2.10 -19.51 15.45
C ARG A 235 -2.35 -19.12 16.90
N LYS A 236 -3.58 -18.71 17.26
CA LYS A 236 -3.97 -18.28 18.60
C LYS A 236 -3.05 -17.17 19.14
N ILE A 237 -2.74 -16.17 18.30
CA ILE A 237 -1.87 -15.05 18.64
C ILE A 237 -2.72 -13.95 19.26
N ALA A 238 -2.77 -13.89 20.59
CA ALA A 238 -3.52 -12.87 21.32
C ALA A 238 -2.74 -11.54 21.35
N ILE A 239 -3.32 -10.47 20.79
CA ILE A 239 -2.77 -9.11 20.83
C ILE A 239 -3.39 -8.36 22.01
N LYS A 240 -2.64 -8.25 23.08
CA LYS A 240 -3.09 -7.63 24.36
C LYS A 240 -2.97 -6.11 24.38
N TYR A 241 -2.53 -5.50 23.28
CA TYR A 241 -2.44 -4.05 23.17
C TYR A 241 -3.82 -3.41 23.32
N LYS A 242 -4.00 -2.60 24.37
CA LYS A 242 -5.32 -2.01 24.72
C LYS A 242 -5.88 -1.13 23.60
N LYS A 243 -5.02 -0.40 22.90
CA LYS A 243 -5.41 0.53 21.81
C LYS A 243 -5.44 -0.15 20.44
N ARG A 244 -5.81 -1.45 20.39
CA ARG A 244 -5.72 -2.25 19.16
C ARG A 244 -6.67 -1.83 18.05
N ALA A 245 -7.77 -1.15 18.37
CA ALA A 245 -8.71 -0.61 17.40
C ALA A 245 -8.50 0.90 17.10
N GLU A 246 -7.63 1.62 17.83
CA GLU A 246 -7.40 3.04 17.55
C GLU A 246 -6.88 3.24 16.11
N GLY A 247 -7.55 4.11 15.36
CA GLY A 247 -7.28 4.37 13.94
C GLY A 247 -8.12 3.53 12.97
N LEU A 248 -8.78 2.46 13.43
CA LEU A 248 -9.55 1.55 12.59
C LEU A 248 -10.75 2.23 11.88
N HIS A 249 -11.24 3.36 12.40
CA HIS A 249 -12.26 4.18 11.75
C HIS A 249 -11.81 4.83 10.44
N MET A 250 -10.51 4.86 10.17
CA MET A 250 -9.98 5.42 8.93
C MET A 250 -10.17 4.49 7.74
N PRO A 251 -9.78 3.20 7.81
CA PRO A 251 -10.14 2.24 6.75
C PRO A 251 -11.61 1.81 6.78
N LEU A 252 -12.29 1.83 7.95
CA LEU A 252 -13.70 1.46 8.13
C LEU A 252 -14.52 2.71 8.47
N TYR A 253 -14.96 3.43 7.46
CA TYR A 253 -15.52 4.78 7.56
C TYR A 253 -17.05 4.85 7.57
N GLN A 254 -17.71 3.76 7.14
CA GLN A 254 -19.17 3.68 7.04
C GLN A 254 -19.74 2.78 8.13
N CYS A 255 -20.76 3.22 8.84
CA CYS A 255 -21.37 2.43 9.92
C CYS A 255 -22.16 1.23 9.38
N ARG A 256 -21.78 0.02 9.81
CA ARG A 256 -22.42 -1.23 9.42
C ARG A 256 -23.87 -1.36 9.92
N GLU A 257 -24.24 -0.61 10.97
CA GLU A 257 -25.59 -0.61 11.58
C GLU A 257 -26.54 0.37 10.90
N CYS A 258 -26.16 1.66 10.77
CA CYS A 258 -27.06 2.68 10.23
C CYS A 258 -26.73 3.11 8.78
N GLY A 259 -25.67 2.58 8.18
CA GLY A 259 -25.27 2.89 6.81
C GLY A 259 -24.63 4.28 6.63
N LYS A 260 -24.57 5.13 7.68
CA LYS A 260 -24.06 6.49 7.55
C LYS A 260 -22.53 6.49 7.39
N GLU A 261 -22.04 7.27 6.43
CA GLU A 261 -20.62 7.49 6.17
C GLU A 261 -20.03 8.59 7.05
N PHE A 262 -18.70 8.62 7.21
CA PHE A 262 -17.90 9.66 7.89
C PHE A 262 -18.28 9.93 9.35
N CYS A 263 -18.98 9.01 9.99
CA CYS A 263 -19.42 9.13 11.38
C CYS A 263 -18.77 8.12 12.33
N MET A 264 -17.85 7.31 11.82
CA MET A 264 -17.10 6.35 12.62
C MET A 264 -15.97 7.04 13.39
N ASP A 265 -15.66 6.50 14.57
CA ASP A 265 -14.50 6.88 15.37
C ASP A 265 -14.00 5.67 16.16
N SER A 266 -12.79 5.74 16.72
CA SER A 266 -12.22 4.61 17.42
C SER A 266 -11.42 5.04 18.65
N LYS A 267 -11.56 4.28 19.72
CA LYS A 267 -10.82 4.49 20.97
C LYS A 267 -10.54 3.15 21.64
N GLU A 268 -9.31 2.95 22.05
CA GLU A 268 -8.86 1.71 22.69
C GLU A 268 -9.17 0.48 21.84
N GLU A 269 -9.98 -0.48 22.29
CA GLU A 269 -10.40 -1.67 21.56
C GLU A 269 -11.73 -1.51 20.82
N LYS A 270 -12.28 -0.29 20.75
CA LYS A 270 -13.62 -0.03 20.20
C LYS A 270 -13.57 0.83 18.95
N LEU A 271 -14.29 0.38 17.93
CA LEU A 271 -14.75 1.17 16.79
C LEU A 271 -16.21 1.51 17.04
N PHE A 272 -16.64 2.76 16.86
CA PHE A 272 -18.02 3.16 17.19
C PHE A 272 -18.55 4.23 16.25
N CYS A 273 -19.87 4.26 16.12
CA CYS A 273 -20.60 5.24 15.31
C CYS A 273 -21.09 6.40 16.19
N LYS A 274 -20.68 7.63 15.84
CA LYS A 274 -21.15 8.85 16.52
C LYS A 274 -22.62 9.19 16.21
N ASN A 275 -23.18 8.63 15.12
CA ASN A 275 -24.56 8.90 14.70
C ASN A 275 -25.59 8.01 15.43
N CYS A 276 -25.41 6.68 15.43
CA CYS A 276 -26.41 5.76 15.98
C CYS A 276 -25.98 5.05 17.26
N GLY A 277 -24.77 5.30 17.76
CA GLY A 277 -24.25 4.70 18.99
C GLY A 277 -23.89 3.21 18.86
N ALA A 278 -23.82 2.65 17.66
CA ALA A 278 -23.32 1.29 17.47
C ALA A 278 -21.83 1.21 17.87
N VAL A 279 -21.45 0.12 18.55
CA VAL A 279 -20.09 -0.15 19.02
C VAL A 279 -19.64 -1.51 18.47
N PHE A 280 -18.44 -1.58 17.94
CA PHE A 280 -17.78 -2.78 17.47
C PHE A 280 -16.53 -2.99 18.32
N SER A 281 -16.60 -3.91 19.28
CA SER A 281 -15.50 -4.20 20.21
C SER A 281 -14.57 -5.23 19.59
N MET A 282 -13.29 -4.86 19.43
CA MET A 282 -12.26 -5.74 18.88
C MET A 282 -11.65 -6.60 19.98
N ASP A 283 -11.74 -7.92 19.85
CA ASP A 283 -11.09 -8.85 20.76
C ASP A 283 -9.57 -8.94 20.53
N GLU A 284 -8.87 -9.76 21.30
CA GLU A 284 -7.42 -9.96 21.18
C GLU A 284 -7.03 -10.73 19.90
N TYR A 285 -7.99 -11.29 19.16
CA TYR A 285 -7.79 -12.06 17.93
C TYR A 285 -8.28 -11.35 16.66
N GLY A 286 -8.65 -10.07 16.79
CA GLY A 286 -9.08 -9.24 15.66
C GLY A 286 -10.52 -9.44 15.21
N MET A 287 -11.37 -10.12 16.03
CA MET A 287 -12.79 -10.20 15.79
C MET A 287 -13.51 -8.97 16.36
N LEU A 288 -14.47 -8.47 15.61
CA LEU A 288 -15.36 -7.37 16.04
C LEU A 288 -16.69 -7.95 16.51
N SER A 289 -17.12 -7.58 17.72
CA SER A 289 -18.44 -7.89 18.27
C SER A 289 -19.29 -6.64 18.32
N SER A 290 -20.46 -6.65 17.66
CA SER A 290 -21.36 -5.49 17.55
C SER A 290 -22.36 -5.44 18.69
N SER A 291 -22.61 -4.23 19.21
CA SER A 291 -23.69 -3.91 20.17
C SER A 291 -24.07 -2.43 20.04
N LYS A 292 -25.19 -2.04 20.66
CA LYS A 292 -25.48 -0.62 20.92
C LYS A 292 -24.72 -0.16 22.16
N LYS A 293 -24.66 1.15 22.37
CA LYS A 293 -23.97 1.78 23.52
C LYS A 293 -24.52 1.32 24.87
N ASP A 294 -25.81 1.02 24.94
CA ASP A 294 -26.55 0.49 26.08
C ASP A 294 -26.43 -1.04 26.27
N GLY A 295 -25.71 -1.72 25.37
CA GLY A 295 -25.52 -3.17 25.39
C GLY A 295 -26.53 -3.96 24.57
N GLU A 296 -27.57 -3.32 24.03
CA GLU A 296 -28.55 -3.95 23.17
C GLU A 296 -27.92 -4.44 21.85
N PRO A 297 -28.44 -5.52 21.23
CA PRO A 297 -27.91 -6.00 19.96
C PRO A 297 -28.17 -5.00 18.82
N CYS A 298 -27.24 -4.94 17.88
CA CYS A 298 -27.44 -4.26 16.60
C CYS A 298 -28.51 -5.00 15.77
N GLN A 299 -29.28 -4.27 14.95
CA GLN A 299 -30.33 -4.85 14.12
C GLN A 299 -29.80 -5.25 12.73
N ASN A 300 -28.94 -4.41 12.14
CA ASN A 300 -28.43 -4.59 10.79
C ASN A 300 -26.98 -5.11 10.76
N ALA A 301 -26.17 -4.74 11.77
CA ALA A 301 -24.81 -5.23 11.85
C ALA A 301 -24.78 -6.69 12.34
N PRO A 302 -23.97 -7.58 11.74
CA PRO A 302 -23.75 -8.94 12.26
C PRO A 302 -23.26 -8.91 13.71
N LYS A 303 -23.68 -9.89 14.54
CA LYS A 303 -23.24 -10.00 15.93
C LYS A 303 -21.70 -10.04 16.05
N THR A 304 -21.06 -10.76 15.12
CA THR A 304 -19.60 -10.84 15.03
C THR A 304 -19.18 -10.75 13.57
N LEU A 305 -18.05 -10.10 13.27
CA LEU A 305 -17.49 -10.01 11.93
C LEU A 305 -15.99 -9.77 12.02
N THR A 306 -15.29 -10.08 10.95
CA THR A 306 -13.87 -9.76 10.80
C THR A 306 -13.67 -8.35 10.22
N ILE A 307 -12.49 -7.78 10.41
CA ILE A 307 -12.11 -6.49 9.80
C ILE A 307 -12.16 -6.57 8.26
N PRO A 308 -11.61 -7.63 7.60
CA PRO A 308 -11.76 -7.79 6.16
C PRO A 308 -13.20 -7.89 5.66
N GLU A 309 -14.09 -8.62 6.36
CA GLU A 309 -15.52 -8.69 5.99
C GLU A 309 -16.21 -7.33 6.07
N TYR A 310 -15.85 -6.51 7.07
CA TYR A 310 -16.37 -5.15 7.18
C TYR A 310 -15.91 -4.30 6.00
N TYR A 311 -14.62 -4.35 5.67
CA TYR A 311 -13.99 -3.59 4.59
C TYR A 311 -14.56 -3.96 3.20
N GLU A 312 -14.78 -5.25 2.94
CA GLU A 312 -15.37 -5.69 1.68
C GLU A 312 -16.85 -5.31 1.57
N TRP A 313 -17.60 -5.28 2.69
CA TRP A 313 -18.94 -4.73 2.69
C TRP A 313 -18.96 -3.25 2.31
N GLU A 314 -18.04 -2.43 2.80
CA GLU A 314 -17.94 -1.02 2.39
C GLU A 314 -17.61 -0.90 0.89
N ARG A 315 -16.76 -1.79 0.36
CA ARG A 315 -16.48 -1.86 -1.07
C ARG A 315 -17.74 -2.09 -1.89
N GLU A 316 -18.58 -3.04 -1.49
CA GLU A 316 -19.86 -3.31 -2.15
C GLU A 316 -20.84 -2.13 -2.00
N CYS A 317 -20.84 -1.40 -0.88
CA CYS A 317 -21.62 -0.17 -0.73
C CYS A 317 -21.20 0.91 -1.74
N VAL A 318 -19.90 1.14 -1.92
CA VAL A 318 -19.39 2.11 -2.90
C VAL A 318 -19.75 1.69 -4.32
N LYS A 319 -19.62 0.40 -4.64
CA LYS A 319 -20.00 -0.15 -5.94
C LYS A 319 -21.49 0.06 -6.22
N ALA A 320 -22.35 -0.21 -5.24
CA ALA A 320 -23.79 0.05 -5.35
C ALA A 320 -24.08 1.55 -5.56
N GLN A 321 -23.42 2.45 -4.82
CA GLN A 321 -23.56 3.90 -5.02
C GLN A 321 -23.21 4.32 -6.46
N ILE A 322 -22.16 3.73 -7.04
CA ILE A 322 -21.75 4.03 -8.43
C ILE A 322 -22.77 3.48 -9.42
N GLN A 323 -23.23 2.25 -9.25
CA GLN A 323 -24.22 1.62 -10.13
C GLN A 323 -25.57 2.35 -10.15
N GLU A 324 -25.97 2.91 -9.02
CA GLU A 324 -27.19 3.69 -8.84
C GLU A 324 -27.03 5.18 -9.20
N GLY A 325 -25.87 5.61 -9.65
CA GLY A 325 -25.58 7.01 -9.99
C GLY A 325 -25.53 7.97 -8.80
N ARG A 326 -25.42 7.46 -7.58
CA ARG A 326 -25.37 8.24 -6.33
C ARG A 326 -23.94 8.62 -5.88
N TYR A 327 -22.92 8.01 -6.49
CA TYR A 327 -21.54 8.37 -6.17
C TYR A 327 -21.21 9.77 -6.66
N SER A 328 -20.78 10.60 -5.76
CA SER A 328 -20.28 11.96 -6.06
C SER A 328 -19.07 12.26 -5.17
N PHE A 329 -18.01 12.77 -5.78
CA PHE A 329 -16.83 13.20 -5.04
C PHE A 329 -16.28 14.49 -5.64
N ALA A 330 -16.33 15.58 -4.85
CA ALA A 330 -15.82 16.89 -5.22
C ALA A 330 -15.41 17.61 -3.92
N GLN A 331 -14.10 17.74 -3.65
CA GLN A 331 -13.58 18.19 -2.35
C GLN A 331 -12.44 19.17 -2.50
N LYS A 332 -12.36 20.14 -1.58
CA LYS A 332 -11.18 20.99 -1.43
C LYS A 332 -10.04 20.20 -0.78
N VAL A 333 -8.86 20.34 -1.36
CA VAL A 333 -7.66 19.63 -0.90
C VAL A 333 -6.49 20.60 -0.77
N ARG A 334 -5.58 20.30 0.16
CA ARG A 334 -4.24 20.88 0.16
C ARG A 334 -3.36 19.98 -0.70
N VAL A 335 -2.62 20.57 -1.61
CA VAL A 335 -1.81 19.87 -2.61
C VAL A 335 -0.33 20.06 -2.30
N GLU A 336 0.39 18.95 -2.19
CA GLU A 336 1.85 18.89 -2.18
C GLU A 336 2.34 18.06 -3.36
N ALA A 337 3.49 18.38 -3.91
CA ALA A 337 4.09 17.69 -5.04
C ALA A 337 5.45 17.11 -4.69
N LEU A 338 5.75 15.91 -5.20
CA LEU A 338 7.08 15.28 -5.12
C LEU A 338 7.58 14.99 -6.55
N PRO A 339 8.27 15.93 -7.19
CA PRO A 339 8.79 15.75 -8.54
C PRO A 339 10.03 14.84 -8.58
N ASN A 340 10.77 14.75 -7.47
CA ASN A 340 12.04 14.02 -7.39
C ASN A 340 12.20 13.34 -6.01
N SER A 341 13.42 12.88 -5.71
CA SER A 341 13.78 12.20 -4.46
C SER A 341 14.28 13.15 -3.35
N LYS A 342 14.06 14.48 -3.48
CA LYS A 342 14.72 15.44 -2.60
C LYS A 342 13.79 16.17 -1.65
N ASN A 343 12.71 16.76 -2.17
CA ASN A 343 11.86 17.64 -1.37
C ASN A 343 10.40 17.64 -1.84
N PHE A 344 9.48 17.71 -0.88
CA PHE A 344 8.10 18.06 -1.13
C PHE A 344 7.97 19.56 -1.44
N ILE A 345 7.11 19.89 -2.40
CA ILE A 345 6.79 21.25 -2.81
C ILE A 345 5.32 21.51 -2.47
N ALA A 346 5.06 22.47 -1.60
CA ALA A 346 3.70 22.91 -1.31
C ALA A 346 3.14 23.67 -2.52
N LEU A 347 2.04 23.21 -3.08
CA LEU A 347 1.33 23.85 -4.19
C LEU A 347 0.11 24.67 -3.73
N GLY A 348 -0.24 24.57 -2.43
CA GLY A 348 -1.35 25.30 -1.85
C GLY A 348 -2.68 24.56 -1.88
N LYS A 349 -3.79 25.29 -2.03
CA LYS A 349 -5.14 24.74 -2.09
C LYS A 349 -5.49 24.33 -3.51
N GLY A 350 -6.26 23.25 -3.63
CA GLY A 350 -6.79 22.75 -4.89
C GLY A 350 -8.19 22.18 -4.71
N PHE A 351 -8.74 21.70 -5.80
CA PHE A 351 -10.04 21.05 -5.85
C PHE A 351 -9.91 19.71 -6.58
N LEU A 352 -10.35 18.64 -5.95
CA LEU A 352 -10.31 17.29 -6.48
C LEU A 352 -11.74 16.82 -6.80
N VAL A 353 -11.97 16.44 -8.04
CA VAL A 353 -13.21 15.83 -8.51
C VAL A 353 -12.89 14.41 -8.99
N HIS A 354 -13.70 13.43 -8.60
CA HIS A 354 -13.61 12.06 -9.10
C HIS A 354 -14.93 11.64 -9.75
N LYS A 355 -14.84 11.26 -11.00
CA LYS A 355 -15.96 10.79 -11.83
C LYS A 355 -15.59 9.47 -12.51
N GLU A 356 -16.52 8.94 -13.30
CA GLU A 356 -16.30 7.71 -14.07
C GLU A 356 -15.10 7.80 -15.02
N GLU A 357 -14.89 8.97 -15.65
CA GLU A 357 -13.78 9.17 -16.59
C GLU A 357 -12.42 9.23 -15.89
N GLY A 358 -12.38 9.66 -14.63
CA GLY A 358 -11.15 9.79 -13.85
C GLY A 358 -11.17 10.93 -12.83
N PHE A 359 -9.97 11.27 -12.38
CA PHE A 359 -9.74 12.36 -11.45
C PHE A 359 -9.40 13.66 -12.19
N TYR A 360 -9.99 14.75 -11.73
CA TYR A 360 -9.66 16.11 -12.14
C TYR A 360 -9.12 16.87 -10.92
N LEU A 361 -7.83 17.21 -10.97
CA LEU A 361 -7.16 17.96 -9.91
C LEU A 361 -6.86 19.37 -10.41
N THR A 362 -7.56 20.35 -9.87
CA THR A 362 -7.34 21.79 -10.19
C THR A 362 -6.65 22.46 -9.02
N PHE A 363 -5.56 23.18 -9.28
CA PHE A 363 -4.83 23.97 -8.28
C PHE A 363 -4.08 25.13 -8.94
N THR A 364 -3.79 26.17 -8.16
CA THR A 364 -2.91 27.25 -8.57
C THR A 364 -1.49 26.86 -8.14
N GLY A 365 -0.62 26.55 -9.08
CA GLY A 365 0.74 26.09 -8.81
C GLY A 365 1.60 27.15 -8.13
N TYR A 366 2.76 26.71 -7.59
CA TYR A 366 3.73 27.62 -7.01
C TYR A 366 4.19 28.64 -8.06
N MET A 367 4.00 29.95 -7.77
CA MET A 367 4.29 31.08 -8.66
C MET A 367 3.50 31.11 -10.00
N GLN A 368 2.36 30.47 -10.09
CA GLN A 368 1.47 30.56 -11.24
C GLN A 368 0.25 31.42 -10.92
N GLU A 369 -0.12 32.30 -11.85
CA GLU A 369 -1.30 33.17 -11.68
C GLU A 369 -2.60 32.45 -12.06
N ASN A 370 -2.54 31.49 -12.99
CA ASN A 370 -3.70 30.76 -13.49
C ASN A 370 -3.80 29.35 -12.92
N PRO A 371 -5.02 28.88 -12.58
CA PRO A 371 -5.26 27.50 -12.18
C PRO A 371 -4.88 26.52 -13.28
N LYS A 372 -4.26 25.40 -12.88
CA LYS A 372 -3.96 24.27 -13.75
C LYS A 372 -4.85 23.10 -13.37
N THR A 373 -5.45 22.43 -14.35
CA THR A 373 -6.16 21.17 -14.16
C THR A 373 -5.36 20.00 -14.72
N LEU A 374 -5.14 18.99 -13.89
CA LEU A 374 -4.58 17.71 -14.29
C LEU A 374 -5.72 16.69 -14.37
N PHE A 375 -5.68 15.86 -15.41
CA PHE A 375 -6.60 14.76 -15.59
C PHE A 375 -5.87 13.42 -15.48
N PHE A 376 -6.45 12.51 -14.65
CA PHE A 376 -5.96 11.15 -14.46
C PHE A 376 -7.07 10.19 -14.88
N ALA A 377 -6.96 9.64 -16.07
CA ALA A 377 -7.99 8.77 -16.64
C ALA A 377 -8.20 7.49 -15.85
N SER A 378 -9.43 7.09 -15.58
CA SER A 378 -9.76 5.86 -14.83
C SER A 378 -9.11 4.62 -15.42
N ARG A 379 -9.10 4.48 -16.76
CA ARG A 379 -8.45 3.34 -17.46
C ARG A 379 -6.91 3.27 -17.29
N ALA A 380 -6.29 4.35 -16.82
CA ALA A 380 -4.85 4.43 -16.55
C ALA A 380 -4.50 4.48 -15.06
N THR A 381 -5.52 4.53 -14.20
CA THR A 381 -5.40 4.68 -12.74
C THR A 381 -6.02 3.46 -12.05
N PRO A 382 -5.32 2.32 -11.97
CA PRO A 382 -5.89 1.07 -11.45
C PRO A 382 -6.28 1.15 -9.96
N SER A 383 -5.70 2.06 -9.22
CA SER A 383 -6.01 2.39 -7.84
C SER A 383 -5.37 3.71 -7.45
N VAL A 384 -5.62 4.18 -6.24
CA VAL A 384 -4.90 5.29 -5.60
C VAL A 384 -4.12 4.78 -4.40
N HIS A 385 -3.01 5.43 -4.08
CA HIS A 385 -2.33 5.16 -2.83
C HIS A 385 -3.01 5.90 -1.69
N THR A 386 -3.36 5.17 -0.66
CA THR A 386 -4.05 5.66 0.53
C THR A 386 -3.10 5.69 1.71
N GLU A 387 -3.10 6.79 2.45
CA GLU A 387 -2.40 6.93 3.72
C GLU A 387 -3.39 7.46 4.77
N TYR A 388 -3.31 6.95 6.00
CA TYR A 388 -4.28 7.31 7.04
C TYR A 388 -3.76 8.38 8.00
N ASP A 389 -2.45 8.48 8.18
CA ASP A 389 -1.81 9.57 8.94
C ASP A 389 -0.45 9.91 8.32
N TYR A 390 -0.47 10.39 7.07
CA TYR A 390 0.75 10.66 6.32
C TYR A 390 1.56 11.80 6.93
N ARG A 391 2.72 11.46 7.46
CA ARG A 391 3.65 12.39 8.15
C ARG A 391 2.99 13.15 9.33
N GLY A 392 1.99 12.57 10.01
CA GLY A 392 1.24 13.22 11.09
C GLY A 392 0.28 14.34 10.61
N GLN A 393 -0.10 14.32 9.33
CA GLN A 393 -0.97 15.35 8.72
C GLN A 393 -2.38 14.81 8.37
N GLY A 394 -2.71 13.61 8.84
CA GLY A 394 -3.99 12.97 8.58
C GLY A 394 -4.03 12.19 7.27
N GLN A 395 -5.25 11.88 6.83
CA GLN A 395 -5.49 11.09 5.63
C GLN A 395 -4.96 11.79 4.37
N CYS A 396 -4.45 10.97 3.45
CA CYS A 396 -3.94 11.45 2.16
C CYS A 396 -4.22 10.42 1.07
N VAL A 397 -4.54 10.88 -0.13
CA VAL A 397 -4.46 10.06 -1.35
C VAL A 397 -3.43 10.63 -2.29
N THR A 398 -2.76 9.77 -3.06
CA THR A 398 -1.79 10.24 -4.05
C THR A 398 -2.22 9.91 -5.47
N LEU A 399 -1.96 10.85 -6.37
CA LEU A 399 -2.10 10.69 -7.81
C LEU A 399 -0.76 11.00 -8.47
N SER A 400 -0.33 10.15 -9.40
CA SER A 400 0.98 10.29 -10.03
C SER A 400 0.89 10.49 -11.53
N THR A 401 1.77 11.34 -12.04
CA THR A 401 2.17 11.40 -13.46
C THR A 401 3.57 10.78 -13.62
N LEU A 402 4.07 10.69 -14.83
CA LEU A 402 5.46 10.24 -15.07
C LEU A 402 6.51 11.15 -14.41
N THR A 403 6.18 12.41 -14.18
CA THR A 403 7.13 13.43 -13.71
C THR A 403 6.91 13.88 -12.27
N CYS A 404 5.73 13.61 -11.68
CA CYS A 404 5.40 14.10 -10.34
C CYS A 404 4.37 13.22 -9.63
N THR A 405 4.51 13.05 -8.32
CA THR A 405 3.46 12.52 -7.43
C THR A 405 2.81 13.68 -6.68
N TYR A 406 1.49 13.74 -6.68
CA TYR A 406 0.69 14.74 -5.98
C TYR A 406 0.06 14.11 -4.74
N PHE A 407 0.27 14.74 -3.58
CA PHE A 407 -0.26 14.34 -2.28
C PHE A 407 -1.44 15.25 -1.95
N LEU A 408 -2.61 14.65 -1.74
CA LEU A 408 -3.87 15.35 -1.63
C LEU A 408 -4.43 15.14 -0.23
N PHE A 409 -4.33 16.18 0.60
CA PHE A 409 -4.81 16.18 1.97
C PHE A 409 -6.17 16.85 2.04
N PRO A 410 -7.16 16.27 2.74
CA PRO A 410 -8.49 16.87 2.87
C PRO A 410 -8.45 18.22 3.58
N LEU A 411 -9.33 19.12 3.14
CA LEU A 411 -9.66 20.37 3.83
C LEU A 411 -11.10 20.37 4.35
N GLU A 412 -11.85 19.29 4.12
CA GLU A 412 -13.24 19.09 4.48
C GLU A 412 -13.40 17.74 5.17
N GLU A 413 -14.45 17.59 6.01
CA GLU A 413 -14.65 16.41 6.86
C GLU A 413 -15.12 15.17 6.10
N GLU A 414 -15.87 15.35 4.99
CA GLU A 414 -16.44 14.25 4.19
C GLU A 414 -15.44 13.66 3.20
N PHE A 415 -14.22 13.46 3.64
CA PHE A 415 -13.16 12.83 2.85
C PHE A 415 -12.77 11.49 3.48
N ASN A 416 -12.70 10.45 2.68
CA ASN A 416 -12.13 9.18 3.12
C ASN A 416 -11.31 8.53 2.00
N ALA A 417 -10.05 8.22 2.31
CA ALA A 417 -9.10 7.64 1.37
C ALA A 417 -9.55 6.25 0.88
N THR A 418 -10.17 5.43 1.75
CA THR A 418 -10.69 4.09 1.40
C THR A 418 -11.84 4.19 0.40
N LYS A 419 -12.79 5.11 0.60
CA LYS A 419 -13.92 5.32 -0.33
C LYS A 419 -13.42 5.68 -1.73
N ILE A 420 -12.46 6.61 -1.79
CA ILE A 420 -11.85 7.06 -3.06
C ILE A 420 -11.14 5.90 -3.75
N GLN A 421 -10.42 5.07 -2.98
CA GLN A 421 -9.75 3.89 -3.48
C GLN A 421 -10.74 2.88 -4.08
N PHE A 422 -11.82 2.54 -3.38
CA PHE A 422 -12.83 1.61 -3.88
C PHE A 422 -13.48 2.08 -5.18
N ALA A 423 -13.82 3.37 -5.24
CA ALA A 423 -14.39 3.96 -6.45
C ALA A 423 -13.39 3.93 -7.62
N ALA A 424 -12.10 4.28 -7.37
CA ALA A 424 -11.06 4.24 -8.40
C ALA A 424 -10.85 2.83 -8.97
N GLU A 425 -10.80 1.82 -8.09
CA GLU A 425 -10.67 0.41 -8.47
C GLU A 425 -11.86 -0.07 -9.31
N TYR A 426 -13.08 0.26 -8.88
CA TYR A 426 -14.29 -0.14 -9.60
C TYR A 426 -14.40 0.54 -10.98
N PHE A 427 -14.10 1.84 -11.09
CA PHE A 427 -14.10 2.52 -12.38
C PHE A 427 -13.01 1.99 -13.32
N PHE A 428 -11.83 1.65 -12.79
CA PHE A 428 -10.77 1.02 -13.58
C PHE A 428 -11.22 -0.35 -14.13
N GLU A 429 -11.77 -1.22 -13.29
CA GLU A 429 -12.26 -2.55 -13.69
C GLU A 429 -13.33 -2.43 -14.77
N ARG A 430 -14.33 -1.57 -14.56
CA ARG A 430 -15.40 -1.33 -15.52
C ARG A 430 -14.88 -0.83 -16.87
N ASN A 431 -13.98 0.13 -16.87
CA ASN A 431 -13.41 0.72 -18.09
C ASN A 431 -12.39 -0.20 -18.80
N CYS A 432 -11.83 -1.21 -18.12
CA CYS A 432 -10.97 -2.22 -18.73
C CYS A 432 -11.78 -3.37 -19.35
N ILE A 433 -13.01 -3.62 -18.90
CA ILE A 433 -13.91 -4.66 -19.44
C ILE A 433 -14.62 -4.15 -20.70
N LEU A 434 -14.91 -2.85 -20.77
CA LEU A 434 -15.65 -2.22 -21.87
C LEU A 434 -14.77 -1.76 -23.04
N GLY A 435 -13.46 -1.84 -22.97
CA GLY A 435 -12.47 -1.48 -24.00
C GLY A 435 -11.61 -2.65 -24.39
#